data_66e7536877d61c1bad3f619ca7b3ba62
#
_entry.id   66e7536877d61c1bad3f619ca7b3ba62
#
_cell.length_a   1.000
_cell.length_b   1.000
_cell.length_c   1.000
_cell.angle_alpha   90.00
_cell.angle_beta   90.00
_cell.angle_gamma   90.00
#
_symmetry.space_group_name_H-M   'P 1'
#
loop_
_entity.id
_entity.type
_entity.pdbx_description
1 polymer ?
#
loop_
_entity_poly.entity_id
_entity_poly.type
_entity_poly.pdbx_seq_one_letter_code
_entity_poly.pdbx_strand_id
1 'polypeptide(L)'
;MFCHTNEGSLASLGAVDGLEAMGLRGVVAFGAEDAADPWPVASVLAEHHALAERCAASNRVGFRLGVGTVLGQSDELLVASAAEAKANGWAVHTHLAEVKEEVVEARLRWGETTVGRSGSAGLLDVPLLAAHCIWVRPDEIVTLAGSGAAVVHNPVANMILASGVCPVPALRQAGIPVAIGTDGAASNDSQNMLEAVKAATLLHKVARLDPRA
;
A
#
# COMPACT_ATOMS: atom_id res chain seq x y z
N MET A 1 -10.88 -4.05 8.76
CA MET A 1 -10.52 -4.55 7.43
C MET A 1 -9.95 -3.40 6.64
N PHE A 2 -8.93 -3.60 5.83
CA PHE A 2 -8.42 -2.63 4.87
C PHE A 2 -8.73 -3.16 3.48
N CYS A 3 -9.33 -2.35 2.62
CA CYS A 3 -9.75 -2.75 1.29
C CYS A 3 -9.16 -1.76 0.26
N HIS A 4 -8.32 -2.28 -0.63
CA HIS A 4 -7.76 -1.54 -1.75
C HIS A 4 -8.41 -2.08 -3.03
N THR A 5 -8.94 -1.20 -3.87
CA THR A 5 -9.61 -1.56 -5.12
C THR A 5 -8.97 -0.86 -6.29
N ASN A 6 -8.89 -1.53 -7.44
CA ASN A 6 -8.27 -0.98 -8.66
C ASN A 6 -9.28 -0.71 -9.78
N GLU A 7 -10.54 -1.07 -9.60
CA GLU A 7 -11.55 -1.04 -10.67
C GLU A 7 -12.51 0.17 -10.54
N GLY A 8 -11.96 1.38 -10.47
CA GLY A 8 -12.75 2.60 -10.43
C GLY A 8 -13.56 2.80 -9.14
N SER A 9 -14.30 3.90 -9.08
CA SER A 9 -15.07 4.30 -7.89
C SER A 9 -16.20 3.33 -7.54
N LEU A 10 -16.82 2.68 -8.51
CA LEU A 10 -17.95 1.78 -8.25
C LEU A 10 -17.55 0.59 -7.37
N ALA A 11 -16.36 0.01 -7.60
CA ALA A 11 -15.86 -1.08 -6.76
C ALA A 11 -15.56 -0.58 -5.33
N SER A 12 -14.99 0.60 -5.21
CA SER A 12 -14.68 1.23 -3.92
C SER A 12 -15.94 1.57 -3.13
N LEU A 13 -16.96 2.17 -3.77
CA LEU A 13 -18.25 2.46 -3.15
C LEU A 13 -18.97 1.18 -2.73
N GLY A 14 -18.96 0.14 -3.59
CA GLY A 14 -19.49 -1.17 -3.26
C GLY A 14 -18.79 -1.83 -2.07
N ALA A 15 -17.48 -1.62 -1.91
CA ALA A 15 -16.74 -2.09 -0.74
C ALA A 15 -17.20 -1.38 0.56
N VAL A 16 -17.47 -0.07 0.50
CA VAL A 16 -18.04 0.66 1.65
C VAL A 16 -19.41 0.09 2.02
N ASP A 17 -20.30 -0.07 1.03
CA ASP A 17 -21.65 -0.61 1.24
C ASP A 17 -21.60 -2.04 1.80
N GLY A 18 -20.73 -2.90 1.29
CA GLY A 18 -20.54 -4.25 1.77
C GLY A 18 -20.06 -4.30 3.22
N LEU A 19 -19.09 -3.46 3.59
CA LEU A 19 -18.59 -3.37 4.98
C LEU A 19 -19.70 -2.93 5.94
N GLU A 20 -20.51 -1.94 5.54
CA GLU A 20 -21.63 -1.46 6.35
C GLU A 20 -22.72 -2.52 6.49
N ALA A 21 -23.12 -3.17 5.40
CA ALA A 21 -24.12 -4.22 5.40
C ALA A 21 -23.74 -5.40 6.32
N MET A 22 -22.44 -5.72 6.38
CA MET A 22 -21.90 -6.75 7.26
C MET A 22 -21.63 -6.28 8.69
N GLY A 23 -21.85 -5.00 8.99
CA GLY A 23 -21.53 -4.41 10.31
C GLY A 23 -20.05 -4.35 10.64
N LEU A 24 -19.17 -4.45 9.64
CA LEU A 24 -17.73 -4.45 9.80
C LEU A 24 -17.16 -3.03 9.85
N ARG A 25 -16.02 -2.88 10.53
CA ARG A 25 -15.19 -1.67 10.42
C ARG A 25 -14.14 -1.87 9.34
N GLY A 26 -13.88 -0.83 8.56
CA GLY A 26 -12.90 -0.89 7.50
C GLY A 26 -12.32 0.45 7.11
N VAL A 27 -11.31 0.40 6.26
CA VAL A 27 -10.77 1.54 5.52
C VAL A 27 -10.76 1.14 4.06
N VAL A 28 -11.28 2.00 3.20
CA VAL A 28 -11.31 1.76 1.75
C VAL A 28 -10.39 2.76 1.06
N ALA A 29 -9.65 2.27 0.07
CA ALA A 29 -8.80 3.07 -0.80
C ALA A 29 -9.05 2.64 -2.26
N PHE A 30 -9.17 3.61 -3.15
CA PHE A 30 -9.19 3.40 -4.59
C PHE A 30 -7.75 3.53 -5.10
N GLY A 31 -7.15 2.43 -5.55
CA GLY A 31 -5.79 2.38 -6.08
C GLY A 31 -5.76 2.76 -7.55
N ALA A 32 -5.84 4.06 -7.82
CA ALA A 32 -5.85 4.56 -9.18
C ALA A 32 -4.51 4.35 -9.88
N GLU A 33 -4.57 3.96 -11.15
CA GLU A 33 -3.45 3.81 -12.06
C GLU A 33 -3.83 4.35 -13.45
N ASP A 34 -2.93 5.09 -14.09
CA ASP A 34 -3.15 5.72 -15.40
C ASP A 34 -1.96 5.56 -16.36
N ALA A 35 -0.89 4.89 -15.94
CA ALA A 35 0.32 4.76 -16.76
C ALA A 35 0.10 3.83 -17.96
N ALA A 36 -0.70 2.78 -17.83
CA ALA A 36 -1.01 1.84 -18.92
C ALA A 36 -2.26 2.25 -19.70
N ASP A 37 -3.25 2.84 -19.02
CA ASP A 37 -4.51 3.31 -19.62
C ASP A 37 -4.75 4.75 -19.14
N PRO A 38 -4.40 5.76 -19.95
CA PRO A 38 -4.45 7.16 -19.53
C PRO A 38 -5.84 7.60 -19.12
N TRP A 39 -5.94 8.16 -17.91
CA TRP A 39 -7.16 8.69 -17.35
C TRP A 39 -6.92 10.14 -16.90
N PRO A 40 -7.81 11.11 -17.20
CA PRO A 40 -7.62 12.50 -16.80
C PRO A 40 -7.43 12.63 -15.29
N VAL A 41 -6.34 13.24 -14.86
CA VAL A 41 -5.98 13.41 -13.44
C VAL A 41 -7.15 14.00 -12.63
N ALA A 42 -7.82 15.03 -13.16
CA ALA A 42 -8.96 15.65 -12.50
C ALA A 42 -10.11 14.66 -12.26
N SER A 43 -10.33 13.70 -13.17
CA SER A 43 -11.36 12.67 -13.01
C SER A 43 -10.98 11.67 -11.92
N VAL A 44 -9.71 11.25 -11.86
CA VAL A 44 -9.21 10.37 -10.81
C VAL A 44 -9.35 11.03 -9.43
N LEU A 45 -8.95 12.30 -9.32
CA LEU A 45 -9.08 13.04 -8.07
C LEU A 45 -10.55 13.21 -7.65
N ALA A 46 -11.46 13.47 -8.61
CA ALA A 46 -12.90 13.54 -8.32
C ALA A 46 -13.44 12.22 -7.74
N GLU A 47 -12.95 11.06 -8.20
CA GLU A 47 -13.33 9.76 -7.64
C GLU A 47 -12.81 9.57 -6.21
N HIS A 48 -11.60 10.03 -5.91
CA HIS A 48 -11.09 10.04 -4.53
C HIS A 48 -11.96 10.91 -3.61
N HIS A 49 -12.38 12.09 -4.08
CA HIS A 49 -13.28 12.95 -3.32
C HIS A 49 -14.64 12.29 -3.07
N ALA A 50 -15.25 11.70 -4.09
CA ALA A 50 -16.54 11.00 -3.95
C ALA A 50 -16.45 9.84 -2.94
N LEU A 51 -15.35 9.07 -2.97
CA LEU A 51 -15.13 8.02 -1.98
C LEU A 51 -14.88 8.56 -0.57
N ALA A 52 -14.14 9.66 -0.44
CA ALA A 52 -13.89 10.31 0.84
C ALA A 52 -15.21 10.81 1.47
N GLU A 53 -16.06 11.46 0.68
CA GLU A 53 -17.39 11.91 1.11
C GLU A 53 -18.28 10.74 1.54
N ARG A 54 -18.30 9.64 0.75
CA ARG A 54 -19.06 8.43 1.09
C ARG A 54 -18.56 7.81 2.40
N CYS A 55 -17.25 7.76 2.62
CA CYS A 55 -16.68 7.27 3.87
C CYS A 55 -16.96 8.21 5.05
N ALA A 56 -16.95 9.53 4.85
CA ALA A 56 -17.26 10.51 5.89
C ALA A 56 -18.70 10.40 6.40
N ALA A 57 -19.63 9.94 5.55
CA ALA A 57 -21.00 9.65 5.95
C ALA A 57 -21.15 8.34 6.75
N SER A 58 -20.09 7.54 6.87
CA SER A 58 -20.07 6.27 7.60
C SER A 58 -19.48 6.44 9.00
N ASN A 59 -20.05 5.74 10.00
CA ASN A 59 -19.45 5.64 11.33
C ASN A 59 -18.54 4.39 11.49
N ARG A 60 -18.35 3.61 10.42
CA ARG A 60 -17.62 2.34 10.42
C ARG A 60 -16.48 2.30 9.42
N VAL A 61 -16.60 3.03 8.32
CA VAL A 61 -15.66 2.94 7.20
C VAL A 61 -14.90 4.26 7.06
N GLY A 62 -13.59 4.18 7.12
CA GLY A 62 -12.69 5.30 6.85
C GLY A 62 -12.16 5.28 5.42
N PHE A 63 -11.52 6.36 5.03
CA PHE A 63 -10.92 6.59 3.71
C PHE A 63 -9.40 6.71 3.81
N ARG A 64 -8.70 6.23 2.77
CA ARG A 64 -7.34 6.65 2.41
C ARG A 64 -7.28 6.91 0.91
N LEU A 65 -6.51 7.92 0.50
CA LEU A 65 -6.20 8.09 -0.90
C LEU A 65 -5.35 6.89 -1.36
N GLY A 66 -5.80 6.19 -2.39
CA GLY A 66 -5.10 5.03 -2.91
C GLY A 66 -4.22 5.41 -4.11
N VAL A 67 -2.96 5.03 -4.03
CA VAL A 67 -2.05 4.93 -5.17
C VAL A 67 -1.87 3.44 -5.40
N GLY A 68 -2.19 2.93 -6.59
CA GLY A 68 -2.03 1.50 -6.90
C GLY A 68 -0.59 1.08 -6.65
N THR A 69 0.27 1.44 -7.58
CA THR A 69 1.72 1.37 -7.43
C THR A 69 2.36 2.69 -7.88
N VAL A 70 3.59 2.94 -7.45
CA VAL A 70 4.34 4.14 -7.90
C VAL A 70 4.60 4.10 -9.42
N LEU A 71 4.77 2.91 -9.99
CA LEU A 71 4.95 2.72 -11.44
C LEU A 71 3.64 2.75 -12.22
N GLY A 72 2.55 2.41 -11.59
CA GLY A 72 1.22 2.38 -12.20
C GLY A 72 0.60 3.75 -12.42
N GLN A 73 1.17 4.80 -11.78
CA GLN A 73 0.74 6.17 -12.02
C GLN A 73 1.68 6.92 -12.95
N SER A 74 1.11 7.83 -13.76
CA SER A 74 1.88 8.85 -14.46
C SER A 74 2.55 9.79 -13.44
N ASP A 75 3.60 10.49 -13.87
CA ASP A 75 4.26 11.48 -13.02
C ASP A 75 3.31 12.59 -12.57
N GLU A 76 2.39 12.99 -13.46
CA GLU A 76 1.38 14.01 -13.18
C GLU A 76 0.39 13.53 -12.11
N LEU A 77 -0.17 12.32 -12.25
CA LEU A 77 -1.12 11.78 -11.28
C LEU A 77 -0.47 11.52 -9.93
N LEU A 78 0.75 11.00 -9.91
CA LEU A 78 1.47 10.70 -8.66
C LEU A 78 1.71 11.96 -7.82
N VAL A 79 2.20 13.03 -8.45
CA VAL A 79 2.43 14.33 -7.79
C VAL A 79 1.11 14.97 -7.37
N ALA A 80 0.08 14.92 -8.23
CA ALA A 80 -1.25 15.45 -7.91
C ALA A 80 -1.89 14.69 -6.74
N SER A 81 -1.78 13.36 -6.70
CA SER A 81 -2.29 12.52 -5.60
C SER A 81 -1.63 12.89 -4.26
N ALA A 82 -0.30 13.08 -4.25
CA ALA A 82 0.41 13.50 -3.04
C ALA A 82 -0.01 14.90 -2.58
N ALA A 83 -0.13 15.85 -3.51
CA ALA A 83 -0.58 17.21 -3.23
C ALA A 83 -2.01 17.24 -2.69
N GLU A 84 -2.91 16.46 -3.28
CA GLU A 84 -4.31 16.36 -2.87
C GLU A 84 -4.43 15.74 -1.47
N ALA A 85 -3.68 14.67 -1.19
CA ALA A 85 -3.63 14.07 0.13
C ALA A 85 -3.15 15.06 1.19
N LYS A 86 -2.12 15.85 0.88
CA LYS A 86 -1.58 16.88 1.77
C LYS A 86 -2.59 18.02 2.02
N ALA A 87 -3.25 18.49 0.96
CA ALA A 87 -4.23 19.58 1.03
C ALA A 87 -5.44 19.23 1.90
N ASN A 88 -5.89 17.97 1.85
CA ASN A 88 -7.06 17.50 2.58
C ASN A 88 -6.73 16.79 3.91
N GLY A 89 -5.45 16.65 4.26
CA GLY A 89 -5.02 15.91 5.45
C GLY A 89 -5.32 14.40 5.37
N TRP A 90 -5.36 13.86 4.16
CA TRP A 90 -5.63 12.44 3.94
C TRP A 90 -4.37 11.61 4.10
N ALA A 91 -4.54 10.42 4.65
CA ALA A 91 -3.52 9.39 4.62
C ALA A 91 -3.54 8.66 3.27
N VAL A 92 -2.39 8.15 2.84
CA VAL A 92 -2.22 7.42 1.58
C VAL A 92 -2.02 5.94 1.82
N HIS A 93 -2.43 5.11 0.87
CA HIS A 93 -2.11 3.68 0.76
C HIS A 93 -1.54 3.37 -0.61
N THR A 94 -0.46 2.58 -0.66
CA THR A 94 0.17 2.12 -1.91
C THR A 94 0.84 0.77 -1.74
N HIS A 95 1.04 0.04 -2.84
CA HIS A 95 2.02 -1.06 -2.92
C HIS A 95 3.40 -0.45 -3.17
N LEU A 96 4.41 -0.92 -2.47
CA LEU A 96 5.74 -0.32 -2.52
C LEU A 96 6.85 -1.38 -2.49
N ALA A 97 7.71 -1.37 -3.49
CA ALA A 97 8.88 -2.25 -3.58
C ALA A 97 8.51 -3.72 -3.35
N GLU A 98 7.43 -4.18 -4.00
CA GLU A 98 6.95 -5.56 -3.87
C GLU A 98 7.83 -6.54 -4.61
N VAL A 99 8.13 -6.25 -5.89
CA VAL A 99 8.96 -7.11 -6.73
C VAL A 99 10.24 -6.42 -7.15
N LYS A 100 11.28 -7.21 -7.43
CA LYS A 100 12.59 -6.67 -7.80
C LYS A 100 12.54 -5.86 -9.09
N GLU A 101 11.74 -6.29 -10.03
CA GLU A 101 11.52 -5.66 -11.33
C GLU A 101 11.01 -4.23 -11.19
N GLU A 102 10.10 -3.98 -10.26
CA GLU A 102 9.57 -2.66 -9.93
C GLU A 102 10.69 -1.68 -9.54
N VAL A 103 11.62 -2.13 -8.68
CA VAL A 103 12.74 -1.30 -8.23
C VAL A 103 13.72 -1.02 -9.38
N VAL A 104 13.95 -2.01 -10.26
CA VAL A 104 14.81 -1.86 -11.44
C VAL A 104 14.18 -0.89 -12.42
N GLU A 105 12.90 -1.02 -12.72
CA GLU A 105 12.19 -0.16 -13.66
C GLU A 105 12.13 1.29 -13.15
N ALA A 106 11.86 1.52 -11.88
CA ALA A 106 11.90 2.85 -11.28
C ALA A 106 13.26 3.54 -11.48
N ARG A 107 14.36 2.78 -11.32
CA ARG A 107 15.70 3.30 -11.56
C ARG A 107 15.96 3.64 -13.03
N LEU A 108 15.46 2.83 -13.94
CA LEU A 108 15.60 3.08 -15.38
C LEU A 108 14.76 4.30 -15.80
N ARG A 109 13.55 4.45 -15.26
CA ARG A 109 12.62 5.52 -15.61
C ARG A 109 13.01 6.86 -14.97
N TRP A 110 13.40 6.88 -13.69
CA TRP A 110 13.60 8.12 -12.93
C TRP A 110 15.01 8.29 -12.34
N GLY A 111 15.88 7.29 -12.45
CA GLY A 111 17.16 7.28 -11.75
C GLY A 111 17.04 7.04 -10.23
N GLU A 112 15.82 6.81 -9.74
CA GLU A 112 15.47 6.64 -8.33
C GLU A 112 14.90 5.23 -8.10
N THR A 113 14.81 4.80 -6.84
CA THR A 113 14.02 3.63 -6.47
C THR A 113 12.57 4.02 -6.26
N THR A 114 11.66 3.04 -6.08
CA THR A 114 10.25 3.32 -5.77
C THR A 114 10.09 4.10 -4.47
N VAL A 115 10.92 3.83 -3.44
CA VAL A 115 10.93 4.62 -2.19
C VAL A 115 11.45 6.04 -2.46
N GLY A 116 12.55 6.18 -3.22
CA GLY A 116 13.07 7.49 -3.63
C GLY A 116 12.01 8.30 -4.38
N ARG A 117 11.37 7.68 -5.38
CA ARG A 117 10.30 8.31 -6.16
C ARG A 117 9.09 8.69 -5.30
N SER A 118 8.70 7.84 -4.34
CA SER A 118 7.64 8.19 -3.37
C SER A 118 7.99 9.46 -2.60
N GLY A 119 9.26 9.63 -2.22
CA GLY A 119 9.75 10.84 -1.56
C GLY A 119 9.73 12.06 -2.47
N SER A 120 10.32 11.97 -3.67
CA SER A 120 10.39 13.08 -4.63
C SER A 120 9.02 13.53 -5.14
N ALA A 121 8.03 12.62 -5.17
CA ALA A 121 6.64 12.94 -5.50
C ALA A 121 5.83 13.51 -4.32
N GLY A 122 6.35 13.49 -3.09
CA GLY A 122 5.67 14.03 -1.91
C GLY A 122 4.80 13.02 -1.14
N LEU A 123 4.80 11.73 -1.51
CA LEU A 123 4.03 10.71 -0.78
C LEU A 123 4.57 10.45 0.63
N LEU A 124 5.84 10.73 0.89
CA LEU A 124 6.45 10.61 2.21
C LEU A 124 6.21 11.82 3.12
N ASP A 125 5.57 12.88 2.61
CA ASP A 125 5.18 14.08 3.38
C ASP A 125 3.80 13.91 4.07
N VAL A 126 3.10 12.83 3.79
CA VAL A 126 1.77 12.53 4.33
C VAL A 126 1.78 11.17 5.02
N PRO A 127 0.82 10.88 5.94
CA PRO A 127 0.76 9.56 6.57
C PRO A 127 0.60 8.45 5.53
N LEU A 128 1.62 7.59 5.40
CA LEU A 128 1.69 6.53 4.39
C LEU A 128 1.51 5.15 5.00
N LEU A 129 0.68 4.32 4.40
CA LEU A 129 0.61 2.88 4.61
C LEU A 129 1.12 2.18 3.35
N ALA A 130 2.29 1.57 3.44
CA ALA A 130 2.96 0.90 2.33
C ALA A 130 2.80 -0.62 2.45
N ALA A 131 2.17 -1.26 1.47
CA ALA A 131 2.08 -2.71 1.40
C ALA A 131 3.39 -3.30 0.85
N HIS A 132 3.73 -4.51 1.29
CA HIS A 132 4.86 -5.34 0.93
C HIS A 132 6.22 -4.86 1.42
N CYS A 133 6.80 -3.79 0.89
CA CYS A 133 8.13 -3.27 1.25
C CYS A 133 9.21 -4.36 1.30
N ILE A 134 9.25 -5.25 0.29
CA ILE A 134 10.16 -6.41 0.24
C ILE A 134 11.56 -5.98 -0.18
N TRP A 135 11.66 -5.22 -1.26
CA TRP A 135 12.91 -4.83 -1.91
C TRP A 135 13.42 -3.46 -1.45
N VAL A 136 13.19 -3.14 -0.17
CA VAL A 136 13.70 -1.90 0.45
C VAL A 136 15.11 -2.09 0.98
N ARG A 137 15.97 -1.09 0.78
CA ARG A 137 17.37 -1.07 1.24
C ARG A 137 17.47 -0.50 2.66
N PRO A 138 18.59 -0.73 3.37
CA PRO A 138 18.78 -0.17 4.72
C PRO A 138 18.64 1.34 4.82
N ASP A 139 19.12 2.11 3.82
CA ASP A 139 18.98 3.56 3.74
C ASP A 139 17.52 3.99 3.50
N GLU A 140 16.77 3.20 2.74
CA GLU A 140 15.35 3.44 2.50
C GLU A 140 14.48 3.12 3.73
N ILE A 141 14.88 2.13 4.53
CA ILE A 141 14.24 1.87 5.83
C ILE A 141 14.38 3.08 6.75
N VAL A 142 15.55 3.73 6.77
CA VAL A 142 15.75 4.98 7.53
C VAL A 142 14.85 6.10 7.00
N THR A 143 14.73 6.23 5.68
CA THR A 143 13.85 7.21 5.04
C THR A 143 12.39 6.98 5.41
N LEU A 144 11.90 5.74 5.31
CA LEU A 144 10.54 5.37 5.69
C LEU A 144 10.26 5.59 7.19
N ALA A 145 11.23 5.28 8.05
CA ALA A 145 11.12 5.56 9.48
C ALA A 145 11.00 7.07 9.76
N GLY A 146 11.82 7.88 9.08
CA GLY A 146 11.81 9.35 9.20
C GLY A 146 10.50 10.00 8.72
N SER A 147 9.81 9.40 7.74
CA SER A 147 8.52 9.89 7.25
C SER A 147 7.32 9.49 8.12
N GLY A 148 7.51 8.58 9.08
CA GLY A 148 6.41 8.05 9.87
C GLY A 148 5.52 7.04 9.13
N ALA A 149 6.01 6.48 8.03
CA ALA A 149 5.30 5.45 7.28
C ALA A 149 5.05 4.18 8.12
N ALA A 150 3.96 3.49 7.84
CA ALA A 150 3.67 2.15 8.35
C ALA A 150 3.71 1.14 7.20
N VAL A 151 4.05 -0.12 7.50
CA VAL A 151 4.17 -1.19 6.50
C VAL A 151 3.13 -2.27 6.76
N VAL A 152 2.58 -2.84 5.69
CA VAL A 152 1.75 -4.04 5.74
C VAL A 152 2.52 -5.21 5.12
N HIS A 153 2.86 -6.19 5.95
CA HIS A 153 3.50 -7.43 5.52
C HIS A 153 2.45 -8.46 5.12
N ASN A 154 2.51 -8.92 3.87
CA ASN A 154 1.59 -9.89 3.28
C ASN A 154 2.30 -11.24 3.05
N PRO A 155 2.62 -12.03 4.09
CA PRO A 155 3.58 -13.15 3.98
C PRO A 155 3.12 -14.24 3.02
N VAL A 156 1.83 -14.58 3.00
CA VAL A 156 1.29 -15.65 2.16
C VAL A 156 1.32 -15.22 0.69
N ALA A 157 0.81 -14.02 0.38
CA ALA A 157 0.83 -13.48 -0.98
C ALA A 157 2.28 -13.37 -1.51
N ASN A 158 3.19 -12.83 -0.70
CA ASN A 158 4.60 -12.69 -1.08
C ASN A 158 5.26 -14.04 -1.41
N MET A 159 4.86 -15.14 -0.75
CA MET A 159 5.33 -16.48 -1.05
C MET A 159 4.68 -17.06 -2.30
N ILE A 160 3.37 -16.91 -2.46
CA ILE A 160 2.63 -17.42 -3.64
C ILE A 160 3.12 -16.73 -4.91
N LEU A 161 3.30 -15.42 -4.87
CA LEU A 161 3.77 -14.62 -6.01
C LEU A 161 5.30 -14.66 -6.18
N ALA A 162 6.02 -15.34 -5.27
CA ALA A 162 7.49 -15.37 -5.24
C ALA A 162 8.13 -13.97 -5.21
N SER A 163 7.44 -12.98 -4.64
CA SER A 163 7.91 -11.60 -4.56
C SER A 163 9.15 -11.45 -3.68
N GLY A 164 9.28 -12.28 -2.63
CA GLY A 164 10.43 -12.29 -1.73
C GLY A 164 10.04 -12.21 -0.24
N VAL A 165 11.01 -11.87 0.61
CA VAL A 165 10.83 -11.79 2.07
C VAL A 165 10.98 -10.34 2.54
N CYS A 166 9.88 -9.75 3.01
CA CYS A 166 9.91 -8.41 3.61
C CYS A 166 10.86 -8.38 4.82
N PRO A 167 11.73 -7.37 4.96
CA PRO A 167 12.71 -7.29 6.05
C PRO A 167 12.08 -6.82 7.38
N VAL A 168 10.99 -7.46 7.82
CA VAL A 168 10.21 -7.09 9.01
C VAL A 168 11.07 -6.85 10.26
N PRO A 169 12.08 -7.68 10.59
CA PRO A 169 12.89 -7.39 11.77
C PRO A 169 13.66 -6.06 11.67
N ALA A 170 14.17 -5.71 10.48
CA ALA A 170 14.88 -4.44 10.27
C ALA A 170 13.92 -3.24 10.31
N LEU A 171 12.74 -3.36 9.71
CA LEU A 171 11.69 -2.33 9.77
C LEU A 171 11.27 -2.05 11.22
N ARG A 172 11.02 -3.10 12.01
CA ARG A 172 10.66 -2.96 13.43
C ARG A 172 11.80 -2.37 14.27
N GLN A 173 13.05 -2.76 13.99
CA GLN A 173 14.22 -2.20 14.66
C GLN A 173 14.37 -0.69 14.38
N ALA A 174 13.99 -0.25 13.17
CA ALA A 174 13.95 1.18 12.81
C ALA A 174 12.73 1.93 13.38
N GLY A 175 11.86 1.25 14.15
CA GLY A 175 10.67 1.86 14.77
C GLY A 175 9.46 1.97 13.82
N ILE A 176 9.51 1.36 12.63
CA ILE A 176 8.38 1.39 11.69
C ILE A 176 7.28 0.44 12.18
N PRO A 177 6.03 0.91 12.32
CA PRO A 177 4.90 0.04 12.61
C PRO A 177 4.70 -0.96 11.45
N VAL A 178 4.63 -2.25 11.78
CA VAL A 178 4.38 -3.32 10.80
C VAL A 178 3.09 -4.04 11.18
N ALA A 179 2.11 -3.97 10.28
CA ALA A 179 0.89 -4.77 10.32
C ALA A 179 1.03 -6.02 9.46
N ILE A 180 0.13 -6.98 9.63
CA ILE A 180 0.02 -8.18 8.78
C ILE A 180 -1.27 -8.06 7.98
N GLY A 181 -1.20 -8.39 6.69
CA GLY A 181 -2.32 -8.47 5.77
C GLY A 181 -2.41 -9.81 5.07
N THR A 182 -3.56 -10.10 4.51
CA THR A 182 -3.79 -11.26 3.65
C THR A 182 -3.51 -10.97 2.19
N ASP A 183 -3.54 -9.70 1.80
CA ASP A 183 -3.57 -9.27 0.41
C ASP A 183 -4.90 -9.65 -0.30
N GLY A 184 -4.94 -9.59 -1.62
CA GLY A 184 -6.11 -9.94 -2.42
C GLY A 184 -6.40 -11.45 -2.43
N ALA A 185 -7.65 -11.81 -2.70
CA ALA A 185 -8.05 -13.22 -2.78
C ALA A 185 -7.34 -13.98 -3.92
N ALA A 186 -6.94 -13.27 -4.98
CA ALA A 186 -6.23 -13.86 -6.11
C ALA A 186 -4.76 -14.18 -5.80
N SER A 187 -4.17 -13.52 -4.82
CA SER A 187 -2.79 -13.71 -4.37
C SER A 187 -2.67 -14.44 -3.02
N ASN A 188 -3.82 -14.77 -2.39
CA ASN A 188 -3.87 -15.50 -1.13
C ASN A 188 -5.14 -16.36 -1.08
N ASP A 189 -5.00 -17.65 -1.27
CA ASP A 189 -6.09 -18.60 -1.44
C ASP A 189 -7.13 -18.59 -0.32
N SER A 190 -6.75 -18.28 0.92
CA SER A 190 -7.62 -18.48 2.08
C SER A 190 -8.19 -17.23 2.72
N GLN A 191 -7.64 -16.04 2.49
CA GLN A 191 -7.97 -14.78 3.19
C GLN A 191 -7.99 -14.94 4.74
N ASN A 192 -7.21 -15.90 5.27
CA ASN A 192 -7.21 -16.27 6.67
C ASN A 192 -6.10 -15.52 7.43
N MET A 193 -6.46 -14.53 8.25
CA MET A 193 -5.52 -13.76 9.05
C MET A 193 -4.69 -14.59 10.04
N LEU A 194 -5.23 -15.68 10.59
CA LEU A 194 -4.48 -16.55 11.51
C LEU A 194 -3.39 -17.34 10.76
N GLU A 195 -3.67 -17.73 9.53
CA GLU A 195 -2.68 -18.31 8.63
C GLU A 195 -1.59 -17.30 8.26
N ALA A 196 -1.97 -16.08 7.91
CA ALA A 196 -1.01 -15.01 7.62
C ALA A 196 -0.08 -14.73 8.82
N VAL A 197 -0.61 -14.69 10.03
CA VAL A 197 0.18 -14.54 11.28
C VAL A 197 1.16 -15.70 11.47
N LYS A 198 0.69 -16.95 11.27
CA LYS A 198 1.54 -18.15 11.34
C LYS A 198 2.65 -18.10 10.27
N ALA A 199 2.29 -17.78 9.03
CA ALA A 199 3.22 -17.66 7.93
C ALA A 199 4.30 -16.60 8.20
N ALA A 200 3.90 -15.39 8.65
CA ALA A 200 4.83 -14.34 9.04
C ALA A 200 5.86 -14.83 10.07
N THR A 201 5.40 -15.52 11.09
CA THR A 201 6.27 -16.03 12.17
C THR A 201 7.28 -17.08 11.66
N LEU A 202 6.83 -18.02 10.82
CA LEU A 202 7.69 -19.11 10.33
C LEU A 202 8.65 -18.63 9.24
N LEU A 203 8.20 -17.75 8.35
CA LEU A 203 8.99 -17.26 7.22
C LEU A 203 10.31 -16.61 7.70
N HIS A 204 10.25 -15.76 8.73
CA HIS A 204 11.44 -15.07 9.22
C HIS A 204 12.42 -16.03 9.92
N LYS A 205 11.93 -17.06 10.61
CA LYS A 205 12.78 -18.08 11.22
C LYS A 205 13.60 -18.82 10.16
N VAL A 206 12.96 -19.22 9.07
CA VAL A 206 13.62 -19.92 7.96
C VAL A 206 14.54 -18.98 7.20
N ALA A 207 14.09 -17.78 6.85
CA ALA A 207 14.89 -16.83 6.07
C ALA A 207 16.16 -16.36 6.80
N ARG A 208 16.15 -16.34 8.13
CA ARG A 208 17.26 -15.91 8.98
C ARG A 208 18.06 -17.06 9.63
N LEU A 209 17.58 -18.28 9.50
CA LEU A 209 18.12 -19.46 10.19
C LEU A 209 18.21 -19.24 11.72
N ASP A 210 17.26 -18.49 12.29
CA ASP A 210 17.18 -18.17 13.71
C ASP A 210 15.79 -18.52 14.26
N PRO A 211 15.68 -19.48 15.18
CA PRO A 211 14.40 -19.88 15.75
C PRO A 211 13.71 -18.79 16.60
N ARG A 212 14.43 -17.71 16.92
CA ARG A 212 13.93 -16.58 17.72
C ARG A 212 13.46 -15.41 16.86
N ALA A 213 13.70 -15.46 15.52
CA ALA A 213 13.32 -14.40 14.58
C ALA A 213 11.80 -14.28 14.43
#